data_a872fbf29b5a8e0f2246d36c7ba30a32
#
_entry.id   a872fbf29b5a8e0f2246d36c7ba30a32
#
_cell.length_a   1.000
_cell.length_b   1.000
_cell.length_c   1.000
_cell.angle_alpha   90.00
_cell.angle_beta   90.00
_cell.angle_gamma   90.00
#
_symmetry.space_group_name_H-M   'P 1'
#
loop_
_entity.id
_entity.type
_entity.pdbx_description
1 polymer ?
#
loop_
_entity_poly.entity_id
_entity_poly.type
_entity_poly.pdbx_seq_one_letter_code
_entity_poly.pdbx_strand_id
1 'polypeptide(L)'
;MGMLPKASFAMVQTGVRTLEPRDIPIPDIEADSALLEVEVCGICGSDYEQFEGVLRTPMPVIPGHEPLGRIAAIGDRAAQRWGVDVGDRVAVETMLSCRHCQPCLGGTYHLCDHRRIYSYIPLSDAPGLWGAYSQYMYLHPNSVVHRVDPTLPPELAVMFNPLGAGFRWAVEMPRLQPGETVVILGPGQRGLASVLACREAGAGTIIVTGLAADADKFRVAKLFGADHCINVQQEDSVARVKSITNGRGADVVVDVSAYATQPVVDALRMVRPGGRIVLAGVKGFKPVDGFVSDLVVMKEITIMGAIGVTSTGYRQAIRVIEREREKLRPMHTHDFPLREAELAIRTLARQVPGAGSIHSSLIPPR
;
A
#
# COMPACT_ATOMS: atom_id res chain seq x y z
N MET A 1 -5.59 -31.14 -13.45
CA MET A 1 -4.81 -30.49 -12.40
C MET A 1 -3.36 -30.97 -12.49
N GLY A 2 -2.39 -30.08 -12.75
CA GLY A 2 -0.98 -30.43 -12.66
C GLY A 2 -0.61 -30.75 -11.21
N MET A 3 0.34 -31.68 -11.00
CA MET A 3 0.88 -31.92 -9.65
C MET A 3 1.60 -30.66 -9.18
N LEU A 4 1.33 -30.23 -7.93
CA LEU A 4 2.08 -29.16 -7.29
C LEU A 4 3.56 -29.55 -7.19
N PRO A 5 4.50 -28.60 -7.36
CA PRO A 5 5.91 -28.86 -7.14
C PRO A 5 6.17 -29.21 -5.66
N LYS A 6 7.27 -29.88 -5.35
CA LYS A 6 7.65 -30.22 -3.98
C LYS A 6 8.10 -28.98 -3.17
N ALA A 7 8.61 -27.96 -3.84
CA ALA A 7 9.12 -26.74 -3.24
C ALA A 7 8.78 -25.51 -4.07
N SER A 8 8.75 -24.38 -3.44
CA SER A 8 8.55 -23.04 -4.00
C SER A 8 9.88 -22.30 -3.99
N PHE A 9 10.31 -21.80 -5.13
CA PHE A 9 11.37 -20.80 -5.16
C PHE A 9 10.92 -19.52 -4.44
N ALA A 10 11.78 -18.97 -3.57
CA ALA A 10 11.53 -17.74 -2.84
C ALA A 10 12.81 -16.90 -2.69
N MET A 11 12.66 -15.59 -2.60
CA MET A 11 13.70 -14.68 -2.14
C MET A 11 13.50 -14.47 -0.64
N VAL A 12 14.48 -14.88 0.16
CA VAL A 12 14.43 -14.86 1.63
C VAL A 12 15.34 -13.75 2.13
N GLN A 13 14.80 -12.86 2.95
CA GLN A 13 15.62 -11.88 3.66
C GLN A 13 16.20 -12.55 4.90
N THR A 14 17.54 -12.73 4.92
CA THR A 14 18.30 -13.39 5.98
C THR A 14 18.98 -12.42 6.92
N GLY A 15 19.08 -11.16 6.51
CA GLY A 15 19.68 -10.07 7.26
C GLY A 15 19.31 -8.72 6.68
N VAL A 16 19.75 -7.65 7.34
CA VAL A 16 19.64 -6.29 6.81
C VAL A 16 20.37 -6.23 5.46
N ARG A 17 19.68 -5.78 4.42
CA ARG A 17 20.18 -5.65 3.05
C ARG A 17 20.66 -6.96 2.43
N THR A 18 20.13 -8.11 2.89
CA THR A 18 20.55 -9.42 2.41
C THR A 18 19.33 -10.23 1.98
N LEU A 19 19.20 -10.47 0.67
CA LEU A 19 18.19 -11.33 0.07
C LEU A 19 18.88 -12.54 -0.59
N GLU A 20 18.44 -13.74 -0.25
CA GLU A 20 18.99 -15.00 -0.77
C GLU A 20 17.89 -15.83 -1.44
N PRO A 21 18.18 -16.42 -2.61
CA PRO A 21 17.27 -17.39 -3.22
C PRO A 21 17.26 -18.69 -2.41
N ARG A 22 16.07 -19.22 -2.12
CA ARG A 22 15.88 -20.51 -1.43
C ARG A 22 14.70 -21.27 -2.02
N ASP A 23 14.79 -22.60 -1.98
CA ASP A 23 13.66 -23.49 -2.26
C ASP A 23 13.01 -23.88 -0.92
N ILE A 24 11.76 -23.51 -0.75
CA ILE A 24 10.99 -23.72 0.49
C ILE A 24 9.98 -24.85 0.23
N PRO A 25 9.93 -25.90 1.06
CA PRO A 25 8.94 -26.95 0.88
C PRO A 25 7.51 -26.41 0.82
N ILE A 26 6.70 -26.91 -0.10
CA ILE A 26 5.27 -26.61 -0.13
C ILE A 26 4.59 -27.43 0.95
N PRO A 27 3.83 -26.80 1.88
CA PRO A 27 3.15 -27.51 2.94
C PRO A 27 1.93 -28.27 2.42
N ASP A 28 1.51 -29.28 3.18
CA ASP A 28 0.19 -29.86 3.01
C ASP A 28 -0.89 -28.82 3.31
N ILE A 29 -1.93 -28.78 2.48
CA ILE A 29 -3.02 -27.83 2.63
C ILE A 29 -4.17 -28.46 3.40
N GLU A 30 -4.38 -27.92 4.59
CA GLU A 30 -5.46 -28.34 5.47
C GLU A 30 -6.84 -27.81 5.02
N ALA A 31 -7.90 -28.36 5.61
CA ALA A 31 -9.28 -28.01 5.24
C ALA A 31 -9.62 -26.51 5.32
N ASP A 32 -8.93 -25.74 6.19
CA ASP A 32 -9.19 -24.31 6.44
C ASP A 32 -8.20 -23.37 5.73
N SER A 33 -7.22 -23.89 5.02
CA SER A 33 -6.12 -23.14 4.41
C SER A 33 -6.09 -23.29 2.89
N ALA A 34 -5.21 -22.53 2.23
CA ALA A 34 -4.99 -22.63 0.81
C ALA A 34 -3.52 -22.33 0.44
N LEU A 35 -3.18 -22.61 -0.80
CA LEU A 35 -1.94 -22.23 -1.45
C LEU A 35 -2.26 -21.29 -2.62
N LEU A 36 -1.63 -20.14 -2.64
CA LEU A 36 -1.68 -19.19 -3.74
C LEU A 36 -0.48 -19.42 -4.66
N GLU A 37 -0.70 -19.64 -5.96
CA GLU A 37 0.31 -19.47 -6.98
C GLU A 37 0.40 -17.97 -7.28
N VAL A 38 1.53 -17.36 -6.92
CA VAL A 38 1.72 -15.91 -7.07
C VAL A 38 1.96 -15.56 -8.54
N GLU A 39 1.06 -14.79 -9.12
CA GLU A 39 1.25 -14.24 -10.47
C GLU A 39 2.17 -13.02 -10.46
N VAL A 40 2.01 -12.18 -9.44
CA VAL A 40 2.74 -10.93 -9.29
C VAL A 40 2.63 -10.43 -7.84
N CYS A 41 3.69 -9.80 -7.35
CA CYS A 41 3.70 -9.11 -6.07
C CYS A 41 4.07 -7.63 -6.26
N GLY A 42 3.24 -6.71 -5.79
CA GLY A 42 3.57 -5.29 -5.76
C GLY A 42 4.69 -4.99 -4.77
N ILE A 43 5.43 -3.92 -5.02
CA ILE A 43 6.52 -3.44 -4.15
C ILE A 43 6.10 -2.13 -3.49
N CYS A 44 6.18 -2.09 -2.16
CA CYS A 44 5.84 -0.94 -1.34
C CYS A 44 7.09 -0.26 -0.76
N GLY A 45 6.95 0.99 -0.31
CA GLY A 45 8.00 1.66 0.46
C GLY A 45 8.40 0.91 1.73
N SER A 46 7.46 0.19 2.36
CA SER A 46 7.75 -0.63 3.54
C SER A 46 8.61 -1.87 3.25
N ASP A 47 8.66 -2.37 2.00
CA ASP A 47 9.63 -3.41 1.62
C ASP A 47 11.06 -2.86 1.66
N TYR A 48 11.25 -1.61 1.24
CA TYR A 48 12.53 -0.93 1.41
C TYR A 48 12.88 -0.70 2.89
N GLU A 49 11.92 -0.26 3.69
CA GLU A 49 12.11 -0.06 5.13
C GLU A 49 12.44 -1.37 5.86
N GLN A 50 11.84 -2.49 5.45
CA GLN A 50 12.15 -3.83 5.94
C GLN A 50 13.55 -4.26 5.49
N PHE A 51 13.88 -4.08 4.22
CA PHE A 51 15.18 -4.42 3.64
C PHE A 51 16.33 -3.66 4.34
N GLU A 52 16.14 -2.37 4.63
CA GLU A 52 17.09 -1.51 5.36
C GLU A 52 17.12 -1.75 6.87
N GLY A 53 16.22 -2.59 7.42
CA GLY A 53 16.14 -2.86 8.86
C GLY A 53 15.50 -1.74 9.69
N VAL A 54 14.88 -0.74 9.06
CA VAL A 54 14.11 0.33 9.73
C VAL A 54 12.85 -0.28 10.38
N LEU A 55 12.14 -1.10 9.61
CA LEU A 55 11.07 -1.95 10.15
C LEU A 55 11.72 -3.25 10.66
N ARG A 56 11.77 -3.39 11.97
CA ARG A 56 12.35 -4.57 12.62
C ARG A 56 11.41 -5.76 12.46
N THR A 57 11.79 -6.70 11.60
CA THR A 57 11.09 -7.97 11.42
C THR A 57 11.96 -9.12 11.92
N PRO A 58 11.40 -10.19 12.52
CA PRO A 58 12.15 -11.40 12.81
C PRO A 58 12.68 -12.01 11.52
N MET A 59 13.97 -12.33 11.46
CA MET A 59 14.60 -12.91 10.27
C MET A 59 15.02 -14.35 10.58
N PRO A 60 15.08 -15.25 9.59
CA PRO A 60 14.76 -15.01 8.16
C PRO A 60 13.26 -14.93 7.86
N VAL A 61 12.89 -14.11 6.86
CA VAL A 61 11.50 -13.96 6.36
C VAL A 61 11.45 -14.02 4.84
N ILE A 62 10.29 -14.35 4.28
CA ILE A 62 9.99 -14.12 2.86
C ILE A 62 9.25 -12.78 2.78
N PRO A 63 9.81 -11.73 2.14
CA PRO A 63 9.12 -10.44 1.97
C PRO A 63 7.92 -10.53 1.01
N GLY A 64 7.29 -9.38 0.75
CA GLY A 64 6.17 -9.25 -0.19
C GLY A 64 4.81 -9.42 0.46
N HIS A 65 4.09 -8.31 0.55
CA HIS A 65 2.78 -8.22 1.23
C HIS A 65 1.66 -7.64 0.35
N GLU A 66 1.91 -7.50 -0.95
CA GLU A 66 0.93 -7.07 -1.95
C GLU A 66 0.71 -8.19 -2.99
N PRO A 67 0.25 -9.40 -2.57
CA PRO A 67 0.15 -10.56 -3.44
C PRO A 67 -1.10 -10.56 -4.30
N LEU A 68 -0.93 -10.86 -5.58
CA LEU A 68 -1.98 -11.25 -6.51
C LEU A 68 -1.62 -12.61 -7.12
N GLY A 69 -2.57 -13.54 -7.23
CA GLY A 69 -2.30 -14.84 -7.81
C GLY A 69 -3.54 -15.69 -7.98
N ARG A 70 -3.32 -16.96 -8.28
CA ARG A 70 -4.39 -17.95 -8.43
C ARG A 70 -4.35 -18.97 -7.30
N ILE A 71 -5.51 -19.41 -6.87
CA ILE A 71 -5.63 -20.51 -5.91
C ILE A 71 -5.09 -21.79 -6.57
N ALA A 72 -3.95 -22.29 -6.09
CA ALA A 72 -3.32 -23.51 -6.57
C ALA A 72 -3.85 -24.77 -5.89
N ALA A 73 -4.16 -24.63 -4.58
CA ALA A 73 -4.81 -25.66 -3.77
C ALA A 73 -5.61 -24.98 -2.66
N ILE A 74 -6.72 -25.58 -2.25
CA ILE A 74 -7.59 -25.05 -1.19
C ILE A 74 -8.33 -26.18 -0.51
N GLY A 75 -8.45 -26.10 0.83
CA GLY A 75 -9.27 -27.02 1.60
C GLY A 75 -10.76 -26.65 1.54
N ASP A 76 -11.62 -27.63 1.71
CA ASP A 76 -13.08 -27.49 1.51
C ASP A 76 -13.70 -26.39 2.38
N ARG A 77 -13.27 -26.28 3.65
CA ARG A 77 -13.77 -25.24 4.56
C ARG A 77 -13.31 -23.85 4.19
N ALA A 78 -12.09 -23.72 3.67
CA ALA A 78 -11.57 -22.44 3.17
C ALA A 78 -12.32 -22.03 1.89
N ALA A 79 -12.53 -22.96 0.95
CA ALA A 79 -13.27 -22.71 -0.29
C ALA A 79 -14.70 -22.20 0.00
N GLN A 80 -15.40 -22.88 0.90
CA GLN A 80 -16.74 -22.46 1.32
C GLN A 80 -16.73 -21.07 1.98
N ARG A 81 -15.76 -20.81 2.88
CA ARG A 81 -15.68 -19.54 3.64
C ARG A 81 -15.35 -18.36 2.75
N TRP A 82 -14.41 -18.54 1.82
CA TRP A 82 -13.95 -17.45 0.96
C TRP A 82 -14.75 -17.34 -0.34
N GLY A 83 -15.54 -18.34 -0.69
CA GLY A 83 -16.33 -18.39 -1.91
C GLY A 83 -15.44 -18.46 -3.17
N VAL A 84 -14.29 -19.13 -3.09
CA VAL A 84 -13.32 -19.29 -4.18
C VAL A 84 -12.92 -20.74 -4.35
N ASP A 85 -12.52 -21.11 -5.57
CA ASP A 85 -12.08 -22.44 -5.95
C ASP A 85 -10.69 -22.42 -6.55
N VAL A 86 -10.11 -23.60 -6.78
CA VAL A 86 -8.82 -23.74 -7.50
C VAL A 86 -8.93 -23.09 -8.88
N GLY A 87 -7.92 -22.28 -9.22
CA GLY A 87 -7.85 -21.50 -10.47
C GLY A 87 -8.43 -20.09 -10.37
N ASP A 88 -9.23 -19.79 -9.34
CA ASP A 88 -9.73 -18.43 -9.13
C ASP A 88 -8.58 -17.47 -8.85
N ARG A 89 -8.63 -16.30 -9.47
CA ARG A 89 -7.67 -15.23 -9.25
C ARG A 89 -8.09 -14.38 -8.06
N VAL A 90 -7.18 -14.18 -7.13
CA VAL A 90 -7.45 -13.42 -5.90
C VAL A 90 -6.34 -12.44 -5.55
N ALA A 91 -6.75 -11.32 -4.98
CA ALA A 91 -5.90 -10.42 -4.21
C ALA A 91 -6.02 -10.78 -2.73
N VAL A 92 -4.93 -10.76 -2.00
CA VAL A 92 -4.90 -11.16 -0.57
C VAL A 92 -4.60 -9.97 0.31
N GLU A 93 -5.39 -9.78 1.38
CA GLU A 93 -5.11 -8.72 2.35
C GLU A 93 -3.81 -9.00 3.12
N THR A 94 -3.07 -7.95 3.39
CA THR A 94 -1.77 -8.02 4.04
C THR A 94 -1.86 -8.56 5.48
N MET A 95 -2.96 -8.27 6.19
CA MET A 95 -3.07 -8.50 7.63
C MET A 95 -3.85 -9.74 7.97
N LEU A 96 -3.29 -10.55 8.88
CA LEU A 96 -3.96 -11.68 9.52
C LEU A 96 -4.46 -11.27 10.90
N SER A 97 -5.77 -11.09 11.03
CA SER A 97 -6.42 -10.75 12.29
C SER A 97 -6.89 -12.01 13.03
N CYS A 98 -6.93 -11.96 14.37
CA CYS A 98 -7.39 -13.10 15.19
C CYS A 98 -8.91 -13.30 15.16
N ARG A 99 -9.67 -12.27 14.75
CA ARG A 99 -11.15 -12.24 14.64
C ARG A 99 -11.93 -12.30 15.95
N HIS A 100 -11.27 -12.35 17.12
CA HIS A 100 -11.95 -12.48 18.43
C HIS A 100 -11.53 -11.43 19.47
N CYS A 101 -10.46 -10.65 19.27
CA CYS A 101 -10.11 -9.54 20.17
C CYS A 101 -11.04 -8.34 19.99
N GLN A 102 -10.99 -7.40 20.94
CA GLN A 102 -11.88 -6.23 20.93
C GLN A 102 -11.81 -5.41 19.63
N PRO A 103 -10.62 -5.06 19.08
CA PRO A 103 -10.54 -4.39 17.79
C PRO A 103 -11.20 -5.18 16.63
N CYS A 104 -11.02 -6.51 16.61
CA CYS A 104 -11.62 -7.35 15.58
C CYS A 104 -13.14 -7.33 15.64
N LEU A 105 -13.70 -7.52 16.83
CA LEU A 105 -15.16 -7.52 17.04
C LEU A 105 -15.76 -6.12 16.83
N GLY A 106 -14.99 -5.06 17.12
CA GLY A 106 -15.36 -3.67 16.89
C GLY A 106 -15.21 -3.16 15.44
N GLY A 107 -14.84 -4.03 14.50
CA GLY A 107 -14.72 -3.66 13.07
C GLY A 107 -13.39 -2.98 12.69
N THR A 108 -12.45 -2.87 13.64
CA THR A 108 -11.12 -2.30 13.40
C THR A 108 -10.04 -3.39 13.36
N TYR A 109 -10.31 -4.48 12.66
CA TYR A 109 -9.47 -5.69 12.64
C TYR A 109 -8.01 -5.44 12.20
N HIS A 110 -7.75 -4.38 11.42
CA HIS A 110 -6.41 -3.94 11.06
C HIS A 110 -5.58 -3.47 12.28
N LEU A 111 -6.23 -3.20 13.42
CA LEU A 111 -5.62 -2.91 14.73
C LEU A 111 -5.67 -4.11 15.68
N CYS A 112 -5.85 -5.32 15.18
CA CYS A 112 -5.91 -6.54 15.96
C CYS A 112 -4.74 -6.65 16.97
N ASP A 113 -5.04 -6.99 18.24
CA ASP A 113 -4.04 -7.15 19.29
C ASP A 113 -3.06 -8.29 19.00
N HIS A 114 -3.50 -9.31 18.25
CA HIS A 114 -2.73 -10.49 17.84
C HIS A 114 -2.42 -10.46 16.35
N ARG A 115 -2.29 -9.27 15.78
CA ARG A 115 -2.06 -9.06 14.36
C ARG A 115 -0.76 -9.71 13.90
N ARG A 116 -0.88 -10.55 12.86
CA ARG A 116 0.26 -10.99 12.05
C ARG A 116 0.18 -10.33 10.68
N ILE A 117 1.30 -10.14 10.04
CA ILE A 117 1.38 -9.47 8.74
C ILE A 117 2.15 -10.39 7.81
N TYR A 118 1.58 -10.72 6.67
CA TYR A 118 2.31 -11.40 5.61
C TYR A 118 3.60 -10.63 5.31
N SER A 119 4.68 -11.33 4.99
CA SER A 119 6.04 -10.80 4.85
C SER A 119 6.79 -10.47 6.15
N TYR A 120 6.13 -10.45 7.31
CA TYR A 120 6.78 -10.18 8.60
C TYR A 120 6.75 -11.40 9.54
N ILE A 121 6.19 -12.50 9.08
CA ILE A 121 6.15 -13.76 9.82
C ILE A 121 7.46 -14.51 9.54
N PRO A 122 8.22 -14.92 10.56
CA PRO A 122 9.49 -15.58 10.36
C PRO A 122 9.31 -16.93 9.64
N LEU A 123 10.30 -17.31 8.86
CA LEU A 123 10.29 -18.57 8.11
C LEU A 123 10.27 -19.80 9.04
N SER A 124 10.72 -19.64 10.28
CA SER A 124 10.66 -20.68 11.33
C SER A 124 9.24 -21.00 11.79
N ASP A 125 8.28 -20.12 11.59
CA ASP A 125 6.88 -20.37 11.91
C ASP A 125 6.28 -21.29 10.85
N ALA A 126 5.80 -22.46 11.28
CA ALA A 126 5.11 -23.38 10.36
C ALA A 126 3.83 -22.72 9.77
N PRO A 127 3.48 -23.03 8.54
CA PRO A 127 4.15 -23.95 7.62
C PRO A 127 5.21 -23.31 6.70
N GLY A 128 5.60 -22.07 6.93
CA GLY A 128 6.46 -21.30 6.02
C GLY A 128 5.67 -20.64 4.88
N LEU A 129 6.34 -20.12 3.85
CA LEU A 129 5.74 -19.43 2.69
C LEU A 129 4.82 -18.24 3.06
N TRP A 130 5.28 -17.42 4.03
CA TRP A 130 4.50 -16.32 4.59
C TRP A 130 4.61 -14.98 3.83
N GLY A 131 5.20 -14.98 2.65
CA GLY A 131 5.37 -13.77 1.85
C GLY A 131 5.35 -14.08 0.35
N ALA A 132 5.02 -13.08 -0.45
CA ALA A 132 4.81 -13.23 -1.88
C ALA A 132 6.06 -12.99 -2.74
N TYR A 133 7.24 -12.78 -2.13
CA TYR A 133 8.49 -12.90 -2.87
C TYR A 133 8.84 -14.39 -3.06
N SER A 134 7.84 -15.15 -3.53
CA SER A 134 7.89 -16.59 -3.76
C SER A 134 6.98 -16.98 -4.92
N GLN A 135 7.19 -18.20 -5.49
CA GLN A 135 6.27 -18.75 -6.50
C GLN A 135 4.93 -19.12 -5.87
N TYR A 136 4.95 -19.61 -4.64
CA TYR A 136 3.75 -20.00 -3.91
C TYR A 136 3.74 -19.35 -2.54
N MET A 137 2.57 -18.92 -2.08
CA MET A 137 2.34 -18.32 -0.77
C MET A 137 1.26 -19.09 -0.03
N TYR A 138 1.51 -19.43 1.24
CA TYR A 138 0.51 -20.07 2.10
C TYR A 138 -0.57 -19.08 2.53
N LEU A 139 -1.83 -19.47 2.39
CA LEU A 139 -2.98 -18.70 2.87
C LEU A 139 -3.51 -19.30 4.16
N HIS A 140 -3.26 -18.58 5.25
CA HIS A 140 -3.69 -18.95 6.60
C HIS A 140 -5.24 -18.96 6.72
N PRO A 141 -5.85 -19.78 7.62
CA PRO A 141 -7.31 -19.78 7.84
C PRO A 141 -7.96 -18.43 8.07
N ASN A 142 -7.22 -17.46 8.61
CA ASN A 142 -7.71 -16.09 8.85
C ASN A 142 -7.44 -15.12 7.68
N SER A 143 -6.94 -15.59 6.55
CA SER A 143 -6.76 -14.74 5.36
C SER A 143 -8.09 -14.15 4.91
N VAL A 144 -8.01 -12.96 4.34
CA VAL A 144 -9.10 -12.34 3.60
C VAL A 144 -8.65 -12.22 2.15
N VAL A 145 -9.45 -12.80 1.26
CA VAL A 145 -9.17 -12.80 -0.18
C VAL A 145 -10.30 -12.08 -0.92
N HIS A 146 -9.94 -11.44 -2.02
CA HIS A 146 -10.88 -10.75 -2.90
C HIS A 146 -10.72 -11.31 -4.31
N ARG A 147 -11.84 -11.78 -4.90
CA ARG A 147 -11.83 -12.18 -6.31
C ARG A 147 -11.47 -11.01 -7.20
N VAL A 148 -10.67 -11.26 -8.21
CA VAL A 148 -10.23 -10.28 -9.21
C VAL A 148 -10.53 -10.83 -10.60
N ASP A 149 -11.06 -9.99 -11.48
CA ASP A 149 -11.33 -10.33 -12.86
C ASP A 149 -10.07 -10.97 -13.52
N PRO A 150 -10.15 -12.23 -13.97
CA PRO A 150 -9.00 -12.92 -14.55
C PRO A 150 -8.53 -12.31 -15.88
N THR A 151 -9.32 -11.43 -16.50
CA THR A 151 -8.97 -10.72 -17.75
C THR A 151 -8.16 -9.45 -17.53
N LEU A 152 -8.04 -8.98 -16.28
CA LEU A 152 -7.21 -7.82 -15.97
C LEU A 152 -5.72 -8.16 -16.16
N PRO A 153 -4.91 -7.25 -16.74
CA PRO A 153 -3.46 -7.38 -16.70
C PRO A 153 -2.95 -7.49 -15.26
N PRO A 154 -2.07 -8.45 -14.93
CA PRO A 154 -1.57 -8.65 -13.56
C PRO A 154 -0.96 -7.40 -12.94
N GLU A 155 -0.19 -6.65 -13.73
CA GLU A 155 0.50 -5.42 -13.33
C GLU A 155 -0.46 -4.29 -12.95
N LEU A 156 -1.69 -4.31 -13.47
CA LEU A 156 -2.74 -3.37 -13.05
C LEU A 156 -3.50 -3.92 -11.85
N ALA A 157 -3.85 -5.19 -11.87
CA ALA A 157 -4.61 -5.83 -10.82
C ALA A 157 -3.90 -5.77 -9.46
N VAL A 158 -2.56 -5.90 -9.44
CA VAL A 158 -1.74 -5.84 -8.22
C VAL A 158 -1.73 -4.46 -7.54
N MET A 159 -2.16 -3.41 -8.25
CA MET A 159 -2.33 -2.08 -7.65
C MET A 159 -3.50 -1.98 -6.65
N PHE A 160 -4.20 -3.09 -6.38
CA PHE A 160 -5.29 -3.13 -5.40
C PHE A 160 -4.86 -2.63 -4.02
N ASN A 161 -3.62 -2.89 -3.62
CA ASN A 161 -3.11 -2.48 -2.31
C ASN A 161 -2.83 -0.97 -2.22
N PRO A 162 -2.01 -0.34 -3.08
CA PRO A 162 -1.84 1.11 -3.03
C PRO A 162 -3.14 1.89 -3.25
N LEU A 163 -4.02 1.43 -4.15
CA LEU A 163 -5.32 2.08 -4.37
C LEU A 163 -6.25 1.91 -3.15
N GLY A 164 -6.27 0.73 -2.54
CA GLY A 164 -7.02 0.50 -1.30
C GLY A 164 -6.57 1.42 -0.15
N ALA A 165 -5.25 1.66 -0.06
CA ALA A 165 -4.71 2.63 0.89
C ALA A 165 -5.18 4.06 0.56
N GLY A 166 -5.20 4.45 -0.71
CA GLY A 166 -5.72 5.75 -1.16
C GLY A 166 -7.16 5.97 -0.71
N PHE A 167 -8.05 5.00 -0.95
CA PHE A 167 -9.45 5.07 -0.49
C PHE A 167 -9.54 5.18 1.03
N ARG A 168 -8.83 4.33 1.75
CA ARG A 168 -8.88 4.34 3.20
C ARG A 168 -8.36 5.65 3.79
N TRP A 169 -7.16 6.07 3.38
CA TRP A 169 -6.45 7.17 4.04
C TRP A 169 -6.93 8.55 3.61
N ALA A 170 -7.35 8.70 2.36
CA ALA A 170 -7.75 10.00 1.85
C ALA A 170 -9.28 10.21 1.77
N VAL A 171 -10.08 9.14 1.86
CA VAL A 171 -11.54 9.22 1.77
C VAL A 171 -12.21 8.73 3.05
N GLU A 172 -12.02 7.45 3.43
CA GLU A 172 -12.76 6.86 4.55
C GLU A 172 -12.39 7.49 5.90
N MET A 173 -11.08 7.54 6.23
CA MET A 173 -10.63 8.04 7.53
C MET A 173 -10.98 9.49 7.77
N PRO A 174 -10.68 10.43 6.84
CA PRO A 174 -11.07 11.81 7.03
C PRO A 174 -12.55 12.05 6.76
N ARG A 175 -13.32 11.04 6.34
CA ARG A 175 -14.74 11.20 5.95
C ARG A 175 -14.89 12.31 4.90
N LEU A 176 -14.11 12.22 3.84
CA LEU A 176 -14.09 13.19 2.77
C LEU A 176 -15.50 13.42 2.20
N GLN A 177 -15.91 14.68 2.09
CA GLN A 177 -17.19 15.07 1.53
C GLN A 177 -17.02 15.58 0.09
N PRO A 178 -18.02 15.37 -0.79
CA PRO A 178 -18.02 15.99 -2.11
C PRO A 178 -17.82 17.51 -2.03
N GLY A 179 -17.01 18.06 -2.94
CA GLY A 179 -16.72 19.50 -3.00
C GLY A 179 -15.60 19.98 -2.08
N GLU A 180 -15.10 19.16 -1.15
CA GLU A 180 -14.00 19.54 -0.25
C GLU A 180 -12.67 19.67 -0.99
N THR A 181 -11.79 20.51 -0.43
CA THR A 181 -10.41 20.69 -0.90
C THR A 181 -9.48 19.75 -0.16
N VAL A 182 -8.72 18.95 -0.91
CA VAL A 182 -7.74 17.99 -0.38
C VAL A 182 -6.33 18.35 -0.80
N VAL A 183 -5.38 18.32 0.15
CA VAL A 183 -3.95 18.40 -0.13
C VAL A 183 -3.31 17.04 0.13
N ILE A 184 -2.54 16.53 -0.83
CA ILE A 184 -1.81 15.28 -0.73
C ILE A 184 -0.32 15.60 -0.73
N LEU A 185 0.37 15.27 0.36
CA LEU A 185 1.79 15.52 0.55
C LEU A 185 2.59 14.27 0.14
N GLY A 186 3.22 14.34 -1.03
CA GLY A 186 4.01 13.28 -1.63
C GLY A 186 3.30 12.55 -2.79
N PRO A 187 3.86 12.61 -4.02
CA PRO A 187 3.25 12.02 -5.23
C PRO A 187 3.73 10.60 -5.51
N GLY A 188 4.13 9.84 -4.48
CA GLY A 188 4.45 8.42 -4.63
C GLY A 188 3.20 7.60 -5.01
N GLN A 189 3.37 6.27 -5.21
CA GLN A 189 2.25 5.40 -5.60
C GLN A 189 1.01 5.57 -4.69
N ARG A 190 1.19 5.73 -3.37
CA ARG A 190 0.08 5.94 -2.44
C ARG A 190 -0.51 7.35 -2.53
N GLY A 191 0.30 8.35 -2.86
CA GLY A 191 -0.18 9.71 -3.13
C GLY A 191 -1.02 9.77 -4.40
N LEU A 192 -0.56 9.15 -5.48
CA LEU A 192 -1.33 9.04 -6.73
C LEU A 192 -2.62 8.25 -6.54
N ALA A 193 -2.56 7.15 -5.79
CA ALA A 193 -3.74 6.39 -5.39
C ALA A 193 -4.74 7.26 -4.60
N SER A 194 -4.25 8.11 -3.70
CA SER A 194 -5.07 9.05 -2.94
C SER A 194 -5.72 10.12 -3.83
N VAL A 195 -5.00 10.63 -4.84
CA VAL A 195 -5.57 11.56 -5.86
C VAL A 195 -6.76 10.92 -6.55
N LEU A 196 -6.57 9.70 -7.07
CA LEU A 196 -7.64 8.98 -7.76
C LEU A 196 -8.83 8.73 -6.84
N ALA A 197 -8.58 8.24 -5.62
CA ALA A 197 -9.62 7.97 -4.63
C ALA A 197 -10.41 9.24 -4.25
N CYS A 198 -9.73 10.39 -4.05
CA CYS A 198 -10.39 11.66 -3.77
C CYS A 198 -11.25 12.14 -4.96
N ARG A 199 -10.76 11.99 -6.18
CA ARG A 199 -11.54 12.36 -7.36
C ARG A 199 -12.78 11.48 -7.51
N GLU A 200 -12.66 10.18 -7.30
CA GLU A 200 -13.79 9.22 -7.28
C GLU A 200 -14.82 9.55 -6.18
N ALA A 201 -14.36 10.06 -5.04
CA ALA A 201 -15.23 10.49 -3.93
C ALA A 201 -15.84 11.89 -4.14
N GLY A 202 -15.56 12.57 -5.25
CA GLY A 202 -16.13 13.88 -5.56
C GLY A 202 -15.45 15.07 -4.90
N ALA A 203 -14.17 14.97 -4.55
CA ALA A 203 -13.39 16.12 -4.07
C ALA A 203 -13.47 17.29 -5.06
N GLY A 204 -13.66 18.51 -4.53
CA GLY A 204 -13.77 19.74 -5.33
C GLY A 204 -12.43 20.17 -5.91
N THR A 205 -11.43 20.30 -5.05
CA THR A 205 -10.07 20.67 -5.43
C THR A 205 -9.06 19.70 -4.84
N ILE A 206 -8.17 19.16 -5.69
CA ILE A 206 -7.10 18.26 -5.29
C ILE A 206 -5.74 18.89 -5.59
N ILE A 207 -4.94 19.08 -4.55
CA ILE A 207 -3.61 19.69 -4.61
C ILE A 207 -2.59 18.61 -4.21
N VAL A 208 -1.54 18.47 -5.02
CA VAL A 208 -0.46 17.50 -4.73
C VAL A 208 0.85 18.26 -4.57
N THR A 209 1.62 17.94 -3.53
CA THR A 209 2.97 18.49 -3.36
C THR A 209 4.04 17.44 -3.64
N GLY A 210 5.21 17.87 -4.12
CA GLY A 210 6.34 16.98 -4.40
C GLY A 210 7.59 17.77 -4.74
N LEU A 211 8.62 17.08 -5.18
CA LEU A 211 9.92 17.63 -5.53
C LEU A 211 10.05 17.84 -7.05
N ALA A 212 11.07 18.57 -7.48
CA ALA A 212 11.40 18.74 -8.91
C ALA A 212 11.56 17.38 -9.63
N ALA A 213 12.17 16.40 -8.94
CA ALA A 213 12.35 15.05 -9.45
C ALA A 213 11.05 14.23 -9.59
N ASP A 214 9.89 14.78 -9.19
CA ASP A 214 8.59 14.12 -9.29
C ASP A 214 7.78 14.58 -10.52
N ALA A 215 8.39 15.23 -11.50
CA ALA A 215 7.69 15.76 -12.68
C ALA A 215 6.82 14.71 -13.40
N ASP A 216 7.32 13.47 -13.54
CA ASP A 216 6.56 12.38 -14.16
C ASP A 216 5.36 11.96 -13.30
N LYS A 217 5.54 11.95 -11.98
CA LYS A 217 4.47 11.66 -11.03
C LYS A 217 3.40 12.76 -11.03
N PHE A 218 3.79 14.01 -11.21
CA PHE A 218 2.84 15.12 -11.36
C PHE A 218 2.00 14.99 -12.64
N ARG A 219 2.58 14.47 -13.74
CA ARG A 219 1.80 14.17 -14.96
C ARG A 219 0.72 13.10 -14.67
N VAL A 220 1.08 12.05 -13.96
CA VAL A 220 0.12 11.00 -13.55
C VAL A 220 -0.91 11.55 -12.55
N ALA A 221 -0.50 12.39 -11.59
CA ALA A 221 -1.41 13.02 -10.65
C ALA A 221 -2.48 13.86 -11.39
N LYS A 222 -2.10 14.64 -12.39
CA LYS A 222 -3.04 15.40 -13.23
C LYS A 222 -3.98 14.49 -14.01
N LEU A 223 -3.47 13.41 -14.58
CA LEU A 223 -4.30 12.40 -15.26
C LEU A 223 -5.33 11.79 -14.32
N PHE A 224 -4.97 11.58 -13.06
CA PHE A 224 -5.87 11.05 -12.03
C PHE A 224 -6.84 12.09 -11.47
N GLY A 225 -6.65 13.36 -11.81
CA GLY A 225 -7.56 14.44 -11.47
C GLY A 225 -7.04 15.44 -10.44
N ALA A 226 -5.72 15.54 -10.24
CA ALA A 226 -5.15 16.64 -9.46
C ALA A 226 -5.31 17.96 -10.21
N ASP A 227 -5.87 18.97 -9.54
CA ASP A 227 -6.06 20.31 -10.12
C ASP A 227 -4.75 21.10 -10.06
N HIS A 228 -3.99 20.92 -8.98
CA HIS A 228 -2.72 21.62 -8.79
C HIS A 228 -1.60 20.67 -8.35
N CYS A 229 -0.41 20.88 -8.90
CA CYS A 229 0.83 20.24 -8.47
C CYS A 229 1.83 21.30 -8.04
N ILE A 230 2.36 21.20 -6.83
CA ILE A 230 3.24 22.19 -6.19
C ILE A 230 4.63 21.57 -6.02
N ASN A 231 5.65 22.17 -6.63
CA ASN A 231 7.03 21.82 -6.40
C ASN A 231 7.54 22.60 -5.18
N VAL A 232 7.68 21.92 -4.03
CA VAL A 232 8.08 22.55 -2.76
C VAL A 232 9.52 23.08 -2.73
N GLN A 233 10.33 22.76 -3.76
CA GLN A 233 11.69 23.32 -3.92
C GLN A 233 11.69 24.65 -4.67
N GLN A 234 10.57 25.02 -5.32
CA GLN A 234 10.45 26.22 -6.14
C GLN A 234 9.51 27.26 -5.56
N GLU A 235 8.54 26.82 -4.75
CA GLU A 235 7.52 27.71 -4.16
C GLU A 235 7.15 27.28 -2.72
N ASP A 236 6.71 28.24 -1.92
CA ASP A 236 6.16 27.99 -0.60
C ASP A 236 4.80 27.28 -0.74
N SER A 237 4.77 26.00 -0.40
CA SER A 237 3.58 25.17 -0.53
C SER A 237 2.42 25.63 0.36
N VAL A 238 2.71 26.15 1.56
CA VAL A 238 1.69 26.68 2.49
C VAL A 238 1.04 27.92 1.91
N ALA A 239 1.86 28.88 1.47
CA ALA A 239 1.38 30.10 0.83
C ALA A 239 0.56 29.81 -0.44
N ARG A 240 1.04 28.84 -1.24
CA ARG A 240 0.35 28.44 -2.46
C ARG A 240 -1.01 27.79 -2.20
N VAL A 241 -1.10 26.86 -1.23
CA VAL A 241 -2.38 26.26 -0.79
C VAL A 241 -3.34 27.35 -0.29
N LYS A 242 -2.85 28.30 0.53
CA LYS A 242 -3.66 29.44 0.99
C LYS A 242 -4.16 30.28 -0.18
N SER A 243 -3.33 30.58 -1.16
CA SER A 243 -3.74 31.32 -2.36
C SER A 243 -4.85 30.60 -3.13
N ILE A 244 -4.69 29.29 -3.39
CA ILE A 244 -5.69 28.47 -4.10
C ILE A 244 -7.03 28.43 -3.35
N THR A 245 -6.98 28.45 -2.03
CA THR A 245 -8.17 28.35 -1.16
C THR A 245 -8.68 29.71 -0.65
N ASN A 246 -8.29 30.82 -1.28
CA ASN A 246 -8.66 32.18 -0.89
C ASN A 246 -8.40 32.47 0.61
N GLY A 247 -7.26 32.03 1.13
CA GLY A 247 -6.85 32.18 2.54
C GLY A 247 -7.44 31.16 3.52
N ARG A 248 -8.48 30.40 3.13
CA ARG A 248 -9.19 29.47 4.02
C ARG A 248 -8.32 28.30 4.46
N GLY A 249 -7.59 27.67 3.55
CA GLY A 249 -6.86 26.41 3.74
C GLY A 249 -7.69 25.19 3.32
N ALA A 250 -7.05 24.03 3.31
CA ALA A 250 -7.65 22.77 2.87
C ALA A 250 -8.58 22.14 3.91
N ASP A 251 -9.62 21.44 3.48
CA ASP A 251 -10.52 20.68 4.34
C ASP A 251 -9.82 19.43 4.90
N VAL A 252 -9.03 18.77 4.05
CA VAL A 252 -8.28 17.57 4.38
C VAL A 252 -6.84 17.71 3.90
N VAL A 253 -5.87 17.28 4.72
CA VAL A 253 -4.46 17.12 4.33
C VAL A 253 -4.05 15.68 4.60
N VAL A 254 -3.52 14.99 3.60
CA VAL A 254 -3.06 13.60 3.71
C VAL A 254 -1.56 13.55 3.50
N ASP A 255 -0.80 13.22 4.52
CA ASP A 255 0.65 13.06 4.44
C ASP A 255 1.02 11.60 4.19
N VAL A 256 1.45 11.31 2.97
CA VAL A 256 1.97 10.02 2.53
C VAL A 256 3.46 10.06 2.19
N SER A 257 4.14 11.16 2.55
CA SER A 257 5.57 11.30 2.36
C SER A 257 6.34 10.49 3.41
N ALA A 258 7.39 9.76 2.99
CA ALA A 258 8.25 9.02 3.89
C ALA A 258 9.44 9.86 4.34
N TYR A 259 9.93 9.63 5.56
CA TYR A 259 11.16 10.17 6.16
C TYR A 259 11.22 11.69 6.38
N ALA A 260 10.58 12.50 5.56
CA ALA A 260 10.55 13.95 5.70
C ALA A 260 9.57 14.37 6.81
N THR A 261 10.01 15.18 7.77
CA THR A 261 9.17 15.67 8.88
C THR A 261 8.49 17.01 8.57
N GLN A 262 9.08 17.82 7.69
CA GLN A 262 8.53 19.13 7.27
C GLN A 262 7.07 19.06 6.78
N PRO A 263 6.65 18.05 5.98
CA PRO A 263 5.25 17.92 5.56
C PRO A 263 4.23 17.88 6.70
N VAL A 264 4.60 17.33 7.86
CA VAL A 264 3.71 17.32 9.05
C VAL A 264 3.49 18.75 9.59
N VAL A 265 4.57 19.54 9.62
CA VAL A 265 4.52 20.95 10.04
C VAL A 265 3.70 21.77 9.04
N ASP A 266 3.93 21.55 7.76
CA ASP A 266 3.21 22.24 6.69
C ASP A 266 1.72 21.89 6.70
N ALA A 267 1.36 20.64 6.99
CA ALA A 267 -0.03 20.21 7.11
C ALA A 267 -0.81 21.01 8.16
N LEU A 268 -0.21 21.28 9.34
CA LEU A 268 -0.81 22.12 10.38
C LEU A 268 -1.12 23.55 9.91
N ARG A 269 -0.28 24.06 9.00
CA ARG A 269 -0.41 25.43 8.46
C ARG A 269 -1.37 25.48 7.27
N MET A 270 -1.40 24.44 6.44
CA MET A 270 -2.24 24.34 5.23
C MET A 270 -3.71 24.07 5.56
N VAL A 271 -3.98 23.27 6.58
CA VAL A 271 -5.34 22.86 6.95
C VAL A 271 -6.13 24.06 7.47
N ARG A 272 -7.43 24.11 7.15
CA ARG A 272 -8.34 25.14 7.69
C ARG A 272 -8.70 24.88 9.17
N PRO A 273 -9.27 25.87 9.88
CA PRO A 273 -9.96 25.60 11.13
C PRO A 273 -11.05 24.53 10.97
N GLY A 274 -11.14 23.59 11.92
CA GLY A 274 -12.04 22.44 11.88
C GLY A 274 -11.68 21.42 10.79
N GLY A 275 -10.48 21.50 10.20
CA GLY A 275 -10.03 20.56 9.17
C GLY A 275 -9.42 19.28 9.73
N ARG A 276 -9.03 18.39 8.84
CA ARG A 276 -8.56 17.04 9.19
C ARG A 276 -7.21 16.75 8.54
N ILE A 277 -6.30 16.15 9.32
CA ILE A 277 -4.97 15.72 8.86
C ILE A 277 -4.87 14.22 9.03
N VAL A 278 -4.46 13.51 8.00
CA VAL A 278 -4.14 12.07 8.04
C VAL A 278 -2.64 11.89 7.85
N LEU A 279 -1.99 11.29 8.84
CA LEU A 279 -0.56 10.94 8.81
C LEU A 279 -0.42 9.46 8.48
N ALA A 280 0.05 9.13 7.28
CA ALA A 280 0.21 7.78 6.77
C ALA A 280 1.67 7.45 6.41
N GLY A 281 2.47 8.45 6.05
CA GLY A 281 3.89 8.27 5.77
C GLY A 281 4.74 8.19 7.04
N VAL A 282 5.44 7.06 7.23
CA VAL A 282 6.32 6.84 8.39
C VAL A 282 7.56 7.73 8.30
N LYS A 283 7.98 8.33 9.42
CA LYS A 283 9.13 9.27 9.48
C LYS A 283 10.41 8.62 10.01
N GLY A 284 10.46 7.27 10.12
CA GLY A 284 11.61 6.56 10.70
C GLY A 284 11.77 6.82 12.19
N PHE A 285 10.66 7.06 12.92
CA PHE A 285 10.63 7.39 14.35
C PHE A 285 11.41 8.65 14.72
N LYS A 286 11.64 9.55 13.76
CA LYS A 286 12.26 10.86 14.03
C LYS A 286 11.25 11.79 14.68
N PRO A 287 11.67 12.64 15.64
CA PRO A 287 10.84 13.72 16.14
C PRO A 287 10.50 14.70 15.01
N VAL A 288 9.39 15.41 15.17
CA VAL A 288 8.96 16.44 14.22
C VAL A 288 9.27 17.80 14.83
N ASP A 289 10.42 18.38 14.44
CA ASP A 289 10.79 19.71 14.88
C ASP A 289 9.85 20.76 14.30
N GLY A 290 9.45 21.72 15.11
CA GLY A 290 8.51 22.78 14.71
C GLY A 290 7.03 22.34 14.73
N PHE A 291 6.69 21.18 15.30
CA PHE A 291 5.31 20.82 15.58
C PHE A 291 4.77 21.73 16.72
N VAL A 292 3.84 22.62 16.37
CA VAL A 292 3.23 23.57 17.30
C VAL A 292 1.84 23.08 17.67
N SER A 293 1.69 22.48 18.85
CA SER A 293 0.41 21.94 19.36
C SER A 293 -0.70 22.99 19.46
N ASP A 294 -0.36 24.24 19.70
CA ASP A 294 -1.31 25.33 19.81
C ASP A 294 -2.10 25.55 18.49
N LEU A 295 -1.48 25.24 17.35
CA LEU A 295 -2.20 25.27 16.06
C LEU A 295 -3.32 24.23 16.01
N VAL A 296 -3.13 23.07 16.65
CA VAL A 296 -4.17 22.03 16.74
C VAL A 296 -5.33 22.53 17.58
N VAL A 297 -5.03 23.11 18.75
CA VAL A 297 -6.04 23.65 19.68
C VAL A 297 -6.77 24.85 19.05
N MET A 298 -6.04 25.85 18.57
CA MET A 298 -6.63 27.10 18.08
C MET A 298 -7.43 26.94 16.78
N LYS A 299 -7.15 25.89 16.02
CA LYS A 299 -7.90 25.58 14.78
C LYS A 299 -8.88 24.42 14.96
N GLU A 300 -8.96 23.78 16.14
CA GLU A 300 -9.77 22.56 16.35
C GLU A 300 -9.48 21.46 15.30
N ILE A 301 -8.19 21.22 15.00
CA ILE A 301 -7.78 20.25 13.97
C ILE A 301 -7.93 18.83 14.51
N THR A 302 -8.47 17.92 13.69
CA THR A 302 -8.39 16.48 13.93
C THR A 302 -7.15 15.90 13.24
N ILE A 303 -6.26 15.24 14.00
CA ILE A 303 -5.11 14.52 13.46
C ILE A 303 -5.33 13.02 13.64
N MET A 304 -5.21 12.25 12.55
CA MET A 304 -5.42 10.81 12.52
C MET A 304 -4.17 10.10 12.02
N GLY A 305 -3.71 9.07 12.73
CA GLY A 305 -2.69 8.15 12.23
C GLY A 305 -3.33 7.04 11.38
N ALA A 306 -2.73 6.75 10.23
CA ALA A 306 -3.22 5.71 9.32
C ALA A 306 -2.26 4.53 9.23
N ILE A 307 -2.77 3.32 9.45
CA ILE A 307 -2.04 2.07 9.25
C ILE A 307 -2.92 1.06 8.52
N GLY A 308 -2.33 0.35 7.55
CA GLY A 308 -2.99 -0.74 6.84
C GLY A 308 -4.16 -0.30 5.94
N VAL A 309 -4.77 -1.29 5.35
CA VAL A 309 -5.93 -1.16 4.46
C VAL A 309 -7.05 -2.05 4.99
N THR A 310 -8.30 -1.69 4.73
CA THR A 310 -9.49 -2.47 5.11
C THR A 310 -10.11 -3.14 3.91
N SER A 311 -10.89 -4.20 4.13
CA SER A 311 -11.63 -4.89 3.06
C SER A 311 -12.50 -3.93 2.22
N THR A 312 -13.02 -2.87 2.83
CA THR A 312 -13.78 -1.84 2.10
C THR A 312 -12.88 -1.11 1.10
N GLY A 313 -11.71 -0.65 1.55
CA GLY A 313 -10.73 0.00 0.67
C GLY A 313 -10.26 -0.91 -0.46
N TYR A 314 -9.97 -2.19 -0.18
CA TYR A 314 -9.59 -3.16 -1.19
C TYR A 314 -10.69 -3.38 -2.24
N ARG A 315 -11.96 -3.56 -1.81
CA ARG A 315 -13.08 -3.73 -2.75
C ARG A 315 -13.30 -2.49 -3.62
N GLN A 316 -13.16 -1.29 -3.06
CA GLN A 316 -13.26 -0.05 -3.84
C GLN A 316 -12.13 0.03 -4.88
N ALA A 317 -10.89 -0.29 -4.47
CA ALA A 317 -9.74 -0.33 -5.36
C ALA A 317 -9.96 -1.29 -6.55
N ILE A 318 -10.36 -2.54 -6.28
CA ILE A 318 -10.59 -3.55 -7.32
C ILE A 318 -11.64 -3.06 -8.33
N ARG A 319 -12.78 -2.52 -7.87
CA ARG A 319 -13.81 -1.96 -8.75
C ARG A 319 -13.29 -0.83 -9.64
N VAL A 320 -12.43 0.03 -9.09
CA VAL A 320 -11.84 1.12 -9.88
C VAL A 320 -10.84 0.58 -10.90
N ILE A 321 -10.02 -0.41 -10.53
CA ILE A 321 -9.10 -1.05 -11.46
C ILE A 321 -9.87 -1.69 -12.64
N GLU A 322 -10.95 -2.39 -12.36
CA GLU A 322 -11.80 -3.01 -13.38
C GLU A 322 -12.38 -2.00 -14.36
N ARG A 323 -12.80 -0.84 -13.87
CA ARG A 323 -13.42 0.22 -14.66
C ARG A 323 -12.41 1.12 -15.38
N GLU A 324 -11.33 1.51 -14.71
CA GLU A 324 -10.40 2.57 -15.14
C GLU A 324 -9.03 2.02 -15.61
N ARG A 325 -8.99 0.76 -16.08
CA ARG A 325 -7.74 0.04 -16.40
C ARG A 325 -6.76 0.83 -17.27
N GLU A 326 -7.25 1.49 -18.32
CA GLU A 326 -6.38 2.25 -19.22
C GLU A 326 -5.83 3.54 -18.56
N LYS A 327 -6.64 4.19 -17.72
CA LYS A 327 -6.22 5.39 -16.97
C LYS A 327 -5.13 5.05 -15.94
N LEU A 328 -5.11 3.82 -15.42
CA LEU A 328 -4.15 3.37 -14.42
C LEU A 328 -2.78 2.97 -15.00
N ARG A 329 -2.71 2.60 -16.30
CA ARG A 329 -1.45 2.13 -16.92
C ARG A 329 -0.23 3.03 -16.63
N PRO A 330 -0.30 4.37 -16.71
CA PRO A 330 0.86 5.22 -16.47
C PRO A 330 1.40 5.19 -15.05
N MET A 331 0.65 4.64 -14.09
CA MET A 331 1.13 4.48 -12.72
C MET A 331 2.07 3.29 -12.58
N HIS A 332 1.84 2.20 -13.34
CA HIS A 332 2.73 1.05 -13.36
C HIS A 332 3.92 1.31 -14.29
N THR A 333 5.14 1.16 -13.79
CA THR A 333 6.34 1.57 -14.50
C THR A 333 7.37 0.46 -14.70
N HIS A 334 7.43 -0.54 -13.83
CA HIS A 334 8.47 -1.56 -13.88
C HIS A 334 7.96 -2.93 -13.42
N ASP A 335 8.34 -3.95 -14.17
CA ASP A 335 8.26 -5.36 -13.79
C ASP A 335 9.67 -5.93 -13.66
N PHE A 336 9.92 -6.61 -12.56
CA PHE A 336 11.20 -7.28 -12.31
C PHE A 336 10.99 -8.78 -12.12
N PRO A 337 11.86 -9.62 -12.65
CA PRO A 337 11.92 -11.02 -12.24
C PRO A 337 12.12 -11.13 -10.73
N LEU A 338 11.51 -12.11 -10.07
CA LEU A 338 11.61 -12.28 -8.62
C LEU A 338 13.08 -12.35 -8.13
N ARG A 339 13.99 -12.91 -8.92
CA ARG A 339 15.43 -12.96 -8.61
C ARG A 339 16.09 -11.59 -8.50
N GLU A 340 15.49 -10.56 -9.07
CA GLU A 340 15.96 -9.17 -9.05
C GLU A 340 15.27 -8.33 -7.97
N ALA A 341 14.72 -8.97 -6.92
CA ALA A 341 13.99 -8.29 -5.85
C ALA A 341 14.77 -7.16 -5.18
N GLU A 342 16.08 -7.32 -4.98
CA GLU A 342 16.93 -6.25 -4.45
C GLU A 342 17.00 -5.05 -5.39
N LEU A 343 17.22 -5.29 -6.69
CA LEU A 343 17.24 -4.23 -7.71
C LEU A 343 15.90 -3.48 -7.73
N ALA A 344 14.80 -4.21 -7.67
CA ALA A 344 13.45 -3.66 -7.66
C ALA A 344 13.19 -2.75 -6.44
N ILE A 345 13.58 -3.20 -5.23
CA ILE A 345 13.48 -2.42 -3.99
C ILE A 345 14.34 -1.14 -4.09
N ARG A 346 15.58 -1.25 -4.57
CA ARG A 346 16.48 -0.10 -4.73
C ARG A 346 16.00 0.88 -5.79
N THR A 347 15.37 0.39 -6.85
CA THR A 347 14.75 1.22 -7.90
C THR A 347 13.59 2.04 -7.34
N LEU A 348 12.68 1.41 -6.58
CA LEU A 348 11.59 2.11 -5.91
C LEU A 348 12.12 3.17 -4.94
N ALA A 349 13.20 2.88 -4.22
CA ALA A 349 13.85 3.78 -3.27
C ALA A 349 14.69 4.89 -3.95
N ARG A 350 14.72 4.97 -5.29
CA ARG A 350 15.53 5.92 -6.08
C ARG A 350 17.04 5.79 -5.84
N GLN A 351 17.51 4.59 -5.48
CA GLN A 351 18.94 4.32 -5.31
C GLN A 351 19.61 3.89 -6.62
N VAL A 352 18.82 3.64 -7.68
CA VAL A 352 19.32 3.32 -9.02
C VAL A 352 19.23 4.58 -9.87
N PRO A 353 20.35 5.16 -10.33
CA PRO A 353 20.35 6.39 -11.13
C PRO A 353 19.55 6.22 -12.44
N GLY A 354 18.70 7.19 -12.77
CA GLY A 354 17.91 7.21 -13.99
C GLY A 354 16.71 6.25 -14.02
N ALA A 355 16.58 5.37 -13.04
CA ALA A 355 15.43 4.46 -12.93
C ALA A 355 14.32 5.11 -12.10
N GLY A 356 13.50 5.94 -12.74
CA GLY A 356 12.33 6.53 -12.10
C GLY A 356 11.22 5.49 -11.94
N SER A 357 10.85 5.12 -10.70
CA SER A 357 9.72 4.21 -10.44
C SER A 357 8.56 4.95 -9.77
N ILE A 358 7.35 4.62 -10.20
CA ILE A 358 6.11 5.01 -9.51
C ILE A 358 5.56 3.79 -8.78
N HIS A 359 5.14 2.77 -9.52
CA HIS A 359 4.75 1.45 -9.03
C HIS A 359 5.57 0.40 -9.74
N SER A 360 6.06 -0.57 -8.99
CA SER A 360 6.84 -1.69 -9.49
C SER A 360 6.29 -3.00 -8.96
N SER A 361 6.53 -4.08 -9.69
CA SER A 361 6.14 -5.41 -9.27
C SER A 361 7.25 -6.45 -9.48
N LEU A 362 7.13 -7.56 -8.75
CA LEU A 362 7.95 -8.76 -8.90
C LEU A 362 7.13 -9.86 -9.55
N ILE A 363 7.71 -10.50 -10.54
CA ILE A 363 7.10 -11.62 -11.27
C ILE A 363 7.88 -12.89 -10.93
N PRO A 364 7.27 -13.85 -10.23
CA PRO A 364 7.87 -15.15 -9.97
C PRO A 364 8.12 -15.93 -11.27
N PRO A 365 9.14 -16.82 -11.31
CA PRO A 365 9.32 -17.74 -12.42
C PRO A 365 8.12 -18.70 -12.51
N ARG A 366 7.74 -19.06 -13.75
CA ARG A 366 6.68 -20.03 -14.02
C ARG A 366 7.22 -21.45 -13.98
#